data_ae997b170ebf642bde3787e1739c9e41
#
_entry.id   ae997b170ebf642bde3787e1739c9e41
#
_cell.length_a   1.000
_cell.length_b   1.000
_cell.length_c   1.000
_cell.angle_alpha   90.00
_cell.angle_beta   90.00
_cell.angle_gamma   90.00
#
_symmetry.space_group_name_H-M   'P 1'
#
loop_
_entity.id
_entity.type
_entity.pdbx_description
1 polymer ?
#
loop_
_entity_poly.entity_id
_entity_poly.type
_entity_poly.pdbx_seq_one_letter_code
_entity_poly.pdbx_strand_id
1 'polypeptide(L)'
;MAVYPPTDLSSVAAYLDFHSIPFDHITPLSGGFTNYIFLVSHTTRRPFVLKHSSTNIKSFPSMSASVDRADCEVRALRIVPDLLEAAYPTTEMQEVCPRPDLESALDIHLPALLHYDAASHVQHQVPCGVRTLKDAYSDATLDIPSVGLRIGRWLARLHAVVPVSDAFADNGVGRRVCGAGYRNAPRVLETAGLDSEKFRQIVARYEKQIELEKPQESAPAICHGDFWPGNVLLSANGSRGPITVSTKPASMYAPRLTVLDWEMSRRGYGATDVGQFAAEAWLLDTFRGGRGLLKAFLSAYAEEVRHRMTPEFAQRAGVHMGVHLAYWPSMVTPAWADEAETTGILEFGRNLVVNVEDRGVEWLRESALRDLVARL
;
A
#
# COMPACT_ATOMS: atom_id res chain seq x y z
N MET A 1 -14.76 -7.88 -33.21
CA MET A 1 -14.86 -6.41 -33.06
C MET A 1 -13.80 -5.98 -32.06
N ALA A 2 -13.01 -4.96 -32.37
CA ALA A 2 -12.00 -4.48 -31.43
C ALA A 2 -12.71 -3.85 -30.24
N VAL A 3 -12.59 -4.47 -29.08
CA VAL A 3 -13.04 -3.86 -27.83
C VAL A 3 -12.04 -2.72 -27.53
N TYR A 4 -12.48 -1.48 -27.61
CA TYR A 4 -11.63 -0.34 -27.26
C TYR A 4 -11.33 -0.39 -25.76
N PRO A 5 -10.06 -0.32 -25.36
CA PRO A 5 -9.72 -0.32 -23.94
C PRO A 5 -10.35 0.90 -23.25
N PRO A 6 -11.02 0.74 -22.09
CA PRO A 6 -11.75 1.84 -21.42
C PRO A 6 -10.78 2.81 -20.73
N THR A 7 -10.28 3.77 -21.50
CA THR A 7 -9.28 4.76 -21.05
C THR A 7 -9.85 6.18 -20.90
N ASP A 8 -11.05 6.43 -21.44
CA ASP A 8 -11.78 7.68 -21.35
C ASP A 8 -13.30 7.44 -21.24
N LEU A 9 -14.08 8.49 -21.06
CA LEU A 9 -15.54 8.39 -20.89
C LEU A 9 -16.24 7.71 -22.08
N SER A 10 -15.79 7.99 -23.30
CA SER A 10 -16.36 7.44 -24.53
C SER A 10 -16.10 5.96 -24.64
N SER A 11 -14.87 5.53 -24.41
CA SER A 11 -14.48 4.13 -24.46
C SER A 11 -15.06 3.30 -23.32
N VAL A 12 -15.24 3.91 -22.13
CA VAL A 12 -15.96 3.27 -21.01
C VAL A 12 -17.43 3.07 -21.36
N ALA A 13 -18.10 4.07 -21.92
CA ALA A 13 -19.49 3.96 -22.35
C ALA A 13 -19.64 2.83 -23.41
N ALA A 14 -18.77 2.81 -24.42
CA ALA A 14 -18.77 1.77 -25.46
C ALA A 14 -18.52 0.38 -24.86
N TYR A 15 -17.64 0.24 -23.87
CA TYR A 15 -17.42 -1.01 -23.16
C TYR A 15 -18.69 -1.47 -22.41
N LEU A 16 -19.35 -0.56 -21.68
CA LEU A 16 -20.57 -0.87 -20.93
C LEU A 16 -21.72 -1.28 -21.87
N ASP A 17 -21.91 -0.55 -22.98
CA ASP A 17 -22.92 -0.87 -23.99
C ASP A 17 -22.67 -2.23 -24.65
N PHE A 18 -21.40 -2.53 -25.00
CA PHE A 18 -21.03 -3.83 -25.58
C PHE A 18 -21.37 -5.00 -24.64
N HIS A 19 -21.17 -4.81 -23.33
CA HIS A 19 -21.50 -5.83 -22.32
C HIS A 19 -22.94 -5.73 -21.82
N SER A 20 -23.77 -4.88 -22.40
CA SER A 20 -25.17 -4.64 -21.98
C SER A 20 -25.31 -4.27 -20.50
N ILE A 21 -24.35 -3.50 -19.99
CA ILE A 21 -24.34 -3.00 -18.61
C ILE A 21 -24.97 -1.60 -18.59
N PRO A 22 -26.16 -1.42 -18.00
CA PRO A 22 -26.82 -0.11 -17.98
C PRO A 22 -26.11 0.85 -17.03
N PHE A 23 -26.03 2.11 -17.44
CA PHE A 23 -25.45 3.20 -16.68
C PHE A 23 -26.18 4.52 -16.98
N ASP A 24 -26.18 5.46 -16.02
CA ASP A 24 -26.66 6.82 -16.22
C ASP A 24 -25.50 7.81 -16.24
N HIS A 25 -24.50 7.59 -15.37
CA HIS A 25 -23.35 8.48 -15.24
C HIS A 25 -22.04 7.69 -15.10
N ILE A 26 -20.99 8.24 -15.74
CA ILE A 26 -19.61 7.77 -15.60
C ILE A 26 -18.78 8.94 -15.09
N THR A 27 -18.12 8.78 -13.94
CA THR A 27 -17.29 9.80 -13.32
C THR A 27 -15.85 9.28 -13.22
N PRO A 28 -14.86 9.95 -13.84
CA PRO A 28 -13.46 9.59 -13.64
C PRO A 28 -13.08 9.80 -12.17
N LEU A 29 -12.39 8.82 -11.58
CA LEU A 29 -11.83 8.95 -10.23
C LEU A 29 -10.38 9.40 -10.30
N SER A 30 -10.01 10.32 -9.41
CA SER A 30 -8.63 10.77 -9.23
C SER A 30 -7.81 9.71 -8.46
N GLY A 31 -6.49 9.75 -8.57
CA GLY A 31 -5.58 8.95 -7.77
C GLY A 31 -5.00 7.70 -8.44
N GLY A 32 -5.50 7.26 -9.58
CA GLY A 32 -4.88 6.16 -10.33
C GLY A 32 -3.62 6.62 -11.08
N PHE A 33 -2.44 6.26 -10.60
CA PHE A 33 -1.17 6.54 -11.29
C PHE A 33 -0.99 5.62 -12.51
N THR A 34 -1.30 4.34 -12.33
CA THR A 34 -1.05 3.27 -13.30
C THR A 34 -2.30 2.94 -14.12
N ASN A 35 -3.47 2.93 -13.48
CA ASN A 35 -4.72 2.41 -14.01
C ASN A 35 -5.75 3.52 -14.29
N TYR A 36 -6.67 3.23 -15.22
CA TYR A 36 -7.85 4.06 -15.46
C TYR A 36 -8.97 3.63 -14.51
N ILE A 37 -9.54 4.57 -13.76
CA ILE A 37 -10.53 4.26 -12.71
C ILE A 37 -11.75 5.18 -12.90
N PHE A 38 -12.94 4.59 -12.94
CA PHE A 38 -14.19 5.30 -13.12
C PHE A 38 -15.24 4.81 -12.11
N LEU A 39 -16.05 5.71 -11.60
CA LEU A 39 -17.28 5.37 -10.90
C LEU A 39 -18.42 5.30 -11.93
N VAL A 40 -19.06 4.16 -12.01
CA VAL A 40 -20.24 3.92 -12.85
C VAL A 40 -21.46 3.88 -11.96
N SER A 41 -22.46 4.73 -12.22
CA SER A 41 -23.68 4.82 -11.45
C SER A 41 -24.93 4.66 -12.32
N HIS A 42 -26.00 4.13 -11.70
CA HIS A 42 -27.31 3.93 -12.32
C HIS A 42 -28.40 4.20 -11.28
N THR A 43 -29.51 4.78 -11.70
CA THR A 43 -30.62 5.20 -10.80
C THR A 43 -31.22 4.06 -9.98
N THR A 44 -31.28 2.85 -10.53
CA THR A 44 -31.93 1.68 -9.90
C THR A 44 -30.95 0.57 -9.49
N ARG A 45 -29.65 0.71 -9.76
CA ARG A 45 -28.62 -0.29 -9.43
C ARG A 45 -27.56 0.31 -8.53
N ARG A 46 -26.90 -0.55 -7.76
CA ARG A 46 -25.76 -0.11 -6.94
C ARG A 46 -24.61 0.35 -7.85
N PRO A 47 -23.97 1.48 -7.53
CA PRO A 47 -22.80 1.95 -8.26
C PRO A 47 -21.65 0.96 -8.09
N PHE A 48 -20.74 0.96 -9.07
CA PHE A 48 -19.50 0.21 -8.99
C PHE A 48 -18.32 1.01 -9.54
N VAL A 49 -17.12 0.65 -9.11
CA VAL A 49 -15.86 1.18 -9.64
C VAL A 49 -15.41 0.28 -10.79
N LEU A 50 -15.22 0.85 -11.98
CA LEU A 50 -14.57 0.21 -13.11
C LEU A 50 -13.08 0.59 -13.08
N LYS A 51 -12.21 -0.43 -12.95
CA LYS A 51 -10.75 -0.29 -12.99
C LYS A 51 -10.21 -1.03 -14.21
N HIS A 52 -9.52 -0.31 -15.11
CA HIS A 52 -8.90 -0.89 -16.30
C HIS A 52 -7.38 -0.79 -16.22
N SER A 53 -6.71 -1.92 -16.39
CA SER A 53 -5.25 -2.05 -16.46
C SER A 53 -4.81 -2.05 -17.91
N SER A 54 -4.29 -0.92 -18.38
CA SER A 54 -3.75 -0.76 -19.73
C SER A 54 -2.33 -1.32 -19.86
N THR A 55 -1.91 -1.60 -21.10
CA THR A 55 -0.51 -1.95 -21.44
C THR A 55 0.47 -0.80 -21.22
N ASN A 56 -0.02 0.40 -20.98
CA ASN A 56 0.77 1.60 -20.70
C ASN A 56 0.35 2.21 -19.36
N ILE A 57 1.28 2.85 -18.67
CA ILE A 57 1.02 3.59 -17.44
C ILE A 57 0.21 4.84 -17.76
N LYS A 58 -0.95 5.04 -17.12
CA LYS A 58 -1.83 6.19 -17.35
C LYS A 58 -1.10 7.53 -17.25
N SER A 59 -0.29 7.72 -16.19
CA SER A 59 0.45 8.97 -15.95
C SER A 59 1.69 9.12 -16.85
N PHE A 60 2.18 8.03 -17.44
CA PHE A 60 3.32 8.01 -18.37
C PHE A 60 3.02 7.09 -19.55
N PRO A 61 2.23 7.55 -20.53
CA PRO A 61 1.79 6.71 -21.66
C PRO A 61 2.92 6.14 -22.53
N SER A 62 4.12 6.70 -22.45
CA SER A 62 5.33 6.15 -23.11
C SER A 62 5.94 4.95 -22.38
N MET A 63 5.54 4.69 -21.13
CA MET A 63 6.03 3.56 -20.34
C MET A 63 5.05 2.39 -20.43
N SER A 64 5.55 1.26 -20.88
CA SER A 64 4.77 0.03 -20.90
C SER A 64 4.68 -0.60 -19.51
N ALA A 65 3.55 -1.22 -19.22
CA ALA A 65 3.32 -2.01 -18.02
C ALA A 65 2.63 -3.33 -18.40
N SER A 66 3.08 -4.47 -17.83
CA SER A 66 2.42 -5.73 -18.08
C SER A 66 1.00 -5.71 -17.52
N VAL A 67 0.04 -6.18 -18.29
CA VAL A 67 -1.36 -6.35 -17.87
C VAL A 67 -1.56 -7.48 -16.86
N ASP A 68 -0.58 -8.40 -16.71
CA ASP A 68 -0.59 -9.47 -15.72
C ASP A 68 -0.80 -8.95 -14.28
N ARG A 69 -0.50 -7.66 -14.04
CA ARG A 69 -0.77 -7.01 -12.76
C ARG A 69 -2.26 -7.01 -12.40
N ALA A 70 -3.16 -6.97 -13.41
CA ALA A 70 -4.60 -7.08 -13.17
C ALA A 70 -4.97 -8.45 -12.60
N ASP A 71 -4.38 -9.52 -13.14
CA ASP A 71 -4.58 -10.89 -12.66
C ASP A 71 -4.04 -11.07 -11.23
N CYS A 72 -2.89 -10.44 -10.92
CA CYS A 72 -2.33 -10.43 -9.56
C CYS A 72 -3.28 -9.77 -8.57
N GLU A 73 -3.84 -8.60 -8.92
CA GLU A 73 -4.82 -7.91 -8.08
C GLU A 73 -6.09 -8.73 -7.87
N VAL A 74 -6.69 -9.23 -8.95
CA VAL A 74 -7.90 -10.08 -8.90
C VAL A 74 -7.69 -11.30 -8.01
N ARG A 75 -6.52 -11.92 -8.10
CA ARG A 75 -6.14 -13.06 -7.26
C ARG A 75 -6.07 -12.68 -5.79
N ALA A 76 -5.41 -11.56 -5.47
CA ALA A 76 -5.32 -11.05 -4.10
C ALA A 76 -6.70 -10.74 -3.53
N LEU A 77 -7.56 -10.02 -4.29
CA LEU A 77 -8.91 -9.67 -3.85
C LEU A 77 -9.80 -10.89 -3.59
N ARG A 78 -9.54 -12.03 -4.25
CA ARG A 78 -10.29 -13.28 -4.03
C ARG A 78 -9.76 -14.11 -2.87
N ILE A 79 -8.44 -14.14 -2.68
CA ILE A 79 -7.81 -15.11 -1.77
C ILE A 79 -7.49 -14.51 -0.40
N VAL A 80 -6.99 -13.26 -0.36
CA VAL A 80 -6.52 -12.64 0.91
C VAL A 80 -7.62 -12.54 1.97
N PRO A 81 -8.88 -12.13 1.64
CA PRO A 81 -9.94 -12.09 2.65
C PRO A 81 -10.19 -13.45 3.32
N ASP A 82 -10.28 -14.51 2.53
CA ASP A 82 -10.54 -15.87 3.03
C ASP A 82 -9.38 -16.39 3.88
N LEU A 83 -8.14 -16.10 3.49
CA LEU A 83 -6.95 -16.47 4.25
C LEU A 83 -6.88 -15.74 5.61
N LEU A 84 -7.21 -14.46 5.64
CA LEU A 84 -7.26 -13.68 6.88
C LEU A 84 -8.39 -14.16 7.80
N GLU A 85 -9.57 -14.41 7.27
CA GLU A 85 -10.70 -14.94 8.05
C GLU A 85 -10.41 -16.34 8.60
N ALA A 86 -9.79 -17.22 7.80
CA ALA A 86 -9.40 -18.55 8.25
C ALA A 86 -8.32 -18.53 9.35
N ALA A 87 -7.36 -17.59 9.26
CA ALA A 87 -6.29 -17.46 10.24
C ALA A 87 -6.73 -16.71 11.52
N TYR A 88 -7.71 -15.82 11.41
CA TYR A 88 -8.18 -14.95 12.49
C TYR A 88 -9.72 -14.86 12.48
N PRO A 89 -10.45 -15.95 12.83
CA PRO A 89 -11.90 -15.99 12.79
C PRO A 89 -12.54 -14.93 13.70
N THR A 90 -13.44 -14.15 13.18
CA THR A 90 -14.14 -13.07 13.90
C THR A 90 -14.96 -13.58 15.09
N THR A 91 -15.50 -14.81 15.01
CA THR A 91 -16.33 -15.44 16.04
C THR A 91 -15.58 -15.90 17.28
N GLU A 92 -14.34 -16.36 17.15
CA GLU A 92 -13.55 -16.85 18.30
C GLU A 92 -12.98 -15.71 19.15
N MET A 93 -12.78 -14.53 18.57
CA MET A 93 -12.21 -13.38 19.29
C MET A 93 -13.20 -12.67 20.19
N GLN A 94 -14.51 -12.77 19.92
CA GLN A 94 -15.55 -12.18 20.77
C GLN A 94 -15.76 -12.93 22.09
N GLU A 95 -15.51 -14.25 22.12
CA GLU A 95 -15.74 -15.07 23.32
C GLU A 95 -14.56 -15.09 24.28
N VAL A 96 -13.31 -14.92 23.82
CA VAL A 96 -12.10 -15.15 24.63
C VAL A 96 -11.54 -13.88 25.26
N CYS A 97 -11.78 -12.71 24.70
CA CYS A 97 -11.27 -11.46 25.27
C CYS A 97 -12.10 -10.26 24.77
N PRO A 98 -12.98 -9.69 25.60
CA PRO A 98 -13.68 -8.45 25.28
C PRO A 98 -12.69 -7.26 25.40
N ARG A 99 -11.82 -7.13 24.43
CA ARG A 99 -11.01 -5.94 24.23
C ARG A 99 -11.61 -5.14 23.08
N PRO A 100 -12.27 -4.00 23.34
CA PRO A 100 -12.84 -3.14 22.30
C PRO A 100 -11.82 -2.65 21.27
N ASP A 101 -10.54 -2.64 21.65
CA ASP A 101 -9.39 -2.31 20.82
C ASP A 101 -8.98 -3.43 19.84
N LEU A 102 -9.41 -4.68 20.07
CA LEU A 102 -9.14 -5.82 19.19
C LEU A 102 -10.16 -5.97 18.04
N GLU A 103 -11.44 -5.62 18.26
CA GLU A 103 -12.45 -5.59 17.20
C GLU A 103 -12.05 -4.64 16.06
N SER A 104 -11.31 -3.57 16.37
CA SER A 104 -10.92 -2.58 15.39
C SER A 104 -9.86 -3.03 14.36
N ALA A 105 -9.10 -4.10 14.63
CA ALA A 105 -8.07 -4.56 13.69
C ALA A 105 -8.65 -5.40 12.52
N LEU A 106 -9.87 -5.94 12.68
CA LEU A 106 -10.61 -6.68 11.65
C LEU A 106 -11.43 -5.75 10.75
N ASP A 107 -11.47 -4.45 11.06
CA ASP A 107 -12.19 -3.44 10.29
C ASP A 107 -11.41 -2.93 9.07
N ILE A 108 -10.32 -3.61 8.69
CA ILE A 108 -9.58 -3.31 7.46
C ILE A 108 -9.95 -4.34 6.40
N HIS A 109 -10.42 -3.84 5.27
CA HIS A 109 -10.98 -4.65 4.21
C HIS A 109 -10.18 -4.48 2.91
N LEU A 110 -10.43 -5.38 1.97
CA LEU A 110 -10.07 -5.22 0.57
C LEU A 110 -11.31 -4.82 -0.23
N PRO A 111 -11.15 -4.20 -1.41
CA PRO A 111 -12.27 -3.98 -2.32
C PRO A 111 -12.96 -5.31 -2.67
N ALA A 112 -14.27 -5.38 -2.55
CA ALA A 112 -15.00 -6.56 -3.01
C ALA A 112 -15.08 -6.54 -4.53
N LEU A 113 -14.56 -7.60 -5.16
CA LEU A 113 -14.60 -7.80 -6.59
C LEU A 113 -15.99 -8.29 -7.01
N LEU A 114 -16.67 -7.54 -7.88
CA LEU A 114 -17.98 -7.90 -8.42
C LEU A 114 -17.85 -8.73 -9.71
N HIS A 115 -16.92 -8.34 -10.58
CA HIS A 115 -16.68 -8.97 -11.87
C HIS A 115 -15.24 -8.72 -12.34
N TYR A 116 -14.71 -9.65 -13.14
CA TYR A 116 -13.45 -9.47 -13.84
C TYR A 116 -13.58 -9.96 -15.29
N ASP A 117 -13.41 -9.04 -16.22
CA ASP A 117 -13.25 -9.33 -17.63
C ASP A 117 -11.75 -9.46 -17.94
N ALA A 118 -11.29 -10.69 -18.00
CA ALA A 118 -9.88 -11.00 -18.25
C ALA A 118 -9.44 -10.61 -19.68
N ALA A 119 -10.35 -10.61 -20.66
CA ALA A 119 -10.02 -10.28 -22.04
C ALA A 119 -9.72 -8.79 -22.23
N SER A 120 -10.40 -7.94 -21.45
CA SER A 120 -10.23 -6.48 -21.48
C SER A 120 -9.42 -5.94 -20.28
N HIS A 121 -8.98 -6.80 -19.36
CA HIS A 121 -8.32 -6.45 -18.09
C HIS A 121 -9.11 -5.40 -17.29
N VAL A 122 -10.43 -5.59 -17.22
CA VAL A 122 -11.37 -4.70 -16.54
C VAL A 122 -11.93 -5.38 -15.30
N GLN A 123 -11.81 -4.69 -14.16
CA GLN A 123 -12.38 -5.12 -12.89
C GLN A 123 -13.57 -4.23 -12.54
N HIS A 124 -14.65 -4.83 -12.02
CA HIS A 124 -15.73 -4.12 -11.35
C HIS A 124 -15.63 -4.37 -9.85
N GLN A 125 -15.53 -3.32 -9.07
CA GLN A 125 -15.34 -3.38 -7.63
C GLN A 125 -16.42 -2.59 -6.89
N VAL A 126 -16.70 -2.96 -5.64
CA VAL A 126 -17.58 -2.17 -4.77
C VAL A 126 -16.87 -0.86 -4.39
N PRO A 127 -17.54 0.31 -4.48
CA PRO A 127 -16.96 1.57 -4.02
C PRO A 127 -16.65 1.52 -2.51
N CYS A 128 -15.42 1.88 -2.12
CA CYS A 128 -14.92 1.69 -0.76
C CYS A 128 -14.70 2.98 0.02
N GLY A 129 -14.78 4.14 -0.62
CA GLY A 129 -14.50 5.45 -0.03
C GLY A 129 -14.04 6.45 -1.07
N VAL A 130 -13.75 7.68 -0.63
CA VAL A 130 -13.39 8.79 -1.52
C VAL A 130 -12.11 9.53 -1.11
N ARG A 131 -11.62 9.30 0.12
CA ARG A 131 -10.42 9.97 0.65
C ARG A 131 -9.40 8.93 1.07
N THR A 132 -8.17 9.11 0.64
CA THR A 132 -7.04 8.30 1.14
C THR A 132 -6.62 8.76 2.53
N LEU A 133 -5.90 7.91 3.26
CA LEU A 133 -5.29 8.31 4.54
C LEU A 133 -4.30 9.47 4.34
N LYS A 134 -3.57 9.48 3.21
CA LYS A 134 -2.67 10.58 2.84
C LYS A 134 -3.42 11.90 2.74
N ASP A 135 -4.53 11.94 2.00
CA ASP A 135 -5.33 13.15 1.81
C ASP A 135 -6.06 13.59 3.09
N ALA A 136 -6.44 12.62 3.91
CA ALA A 136 -7.17 12.86 5.15
C ALA A 136 -6.27 13.12 6.36
N TYR A 137 -4.95 12.95 6.24
CA TYR A 137 -4.02 12.98 7.37
C TYR A 137 -4.12 14.25 8.23
N SER A 138 -4.31 15.41 7.62
CA SER A 138 -4.43 16.70 8.33
C SER A 138 -5.82 16.97 8.92
N ASP A 139 -6.79 16.06 8.73
CA ASP A 139 -8.15 16.22 9.27
C ASP A 139 -8.15 16.01 10.80
N ALA A 140 -8.35 17.08 11.55
CA ALA A 140 -8.29 17.09 13.02
C ALA A 140 -9.34 16.16 13.67
N THR A 141 -10.38 15.74 12.95
CA THR A 141 -11.42 14.84 13.46
C THR A 141 -11.00 13.36 13.45
N LEU A 142 -9.91 13.02 12.74
CA LEU A 142 -9.39 11.66 12.70
C LEU A 142 -8.44 11.39 13.86
N ASP A 143 -8.58 10.26 14.51
CA ASP A 143 -7.60 9.72 15.45
C ASP A 143 -6.51 8.96 14.68
N ILE A 144 -5.48 9.70 14.22
CA ILE A 144 -4.38 9.14 13.43
C ILE A 144 -3.61 8.04 14.17
N PRO A 145 -3.30 8.16 15.47
CA PRO A 145 -2.69 7.05 16.22
C PRO A 145 -3.55 5.77 16.18
N SER A 146 -4.86 5.87 16.41
CA SER A 146 -5.76 4.71 16.31
C SER A 146 -5.74 4.08 14.92
N VAL A 147 -5.75 4.89 13.86
CA VAL A 147 -5.61 4.41 12.47
C VAL A 147 -4.28 3.69 12.28
N GLY A 148 -3.19 4.26 12.76
CA GLY A 148 -1.84 3.66 12.67
C GLY A 148 -1.76 2.31 13.38
N LEU A 149 -2.31 2.21 14.61
CA LEU A 149 -2.37 0.96 15.38
C LEU A 149 -3.12 -0.15 14.61
N ARG A 150 -4.26 0.19 14.02
CA ARG A 150 -5.07 -0.77 13.25
C ARG A 150 -4.32 -1.27 12.02
N ILE A 151 -3.70 -0.37 11.26
CA ILE A 151 -2.93 -0.70 10.06
C ILE A 151 -1.72 -1.57 10.42
N GLY A 152 -0.98 -1.24 11.47
CA GLY A 152 0.19 -2.00 11.90
C GLY A 152 -0.16 -3.44 12.29
N ARG A 153 -1.22 -3.64 13.08
CA ARG A 153 -1.71 -4.96 13.45
C ARG A 153 -2.19 -5.75 12.23
N TRP A 154 -2.98 -5.12 11.37
CA TRP A 154 -3.51 -5.78 10.18
C TRP A 154 -2.39 -6.24 9.24
N LEU A 155 -1.39 -5.38 8.96
CA LEU A 155 -0.26 -5.73 8.11
C LEU A 155 0.56 -6.87 8.71
N ALA A 156 0.78 -6.86 10.03
CA ALA A 156 1.48 -7.92 10.73
C ALA A 156 0.74 -9.28 10.60
N ARG A 157 -0.58 -9.28 10.64
CA ARG A 157 -1.42 -10.46 10.42
C ARG A 157 -1.37 -10.94 8.98
N LEU A 158 -1.44 -10.01 8.00
CA LEU A 158 -1.25 -10.35 6.58
C LEU A 158 0.09 -11.06 6.36
N HIS A 159 1.17 -10.53 6.94
CA HIS A 159 2.50 -11.13 6.82
C HIS A 159 2.66 -12.46 7.58
N ALA A 160 1.76 -12.75 8.52
CA ALA A 160 1.75 -13.99 9.29
C ALA A 160 1.01 -15.12 8.60
N VAL A 161 0.09 -14.79 7.69
CA VAL A 161 -0.67 -15.81 6.96
C VAL A 161 0.27 -16.56 6.04
N VAL A 162 0.38 -17.87 6.21
CA VAL A 162 1.17 -18.72 5.32
C VAL A 162 0.37 -18.90 4.03
N PRO A 163 0.90 -18.49 2.87
CA PRO A 163 0.20 -18.69 1.62
C PRO A 163 0.08 -20.18 1.32
N VAL A 164 -1.16 -20.68 1.29
CA VAL A 164 -1.47 -22.11 1.06
C VAL A 164 -1.27 -22.50 -0.41
N SER A 165 -1.07 -21.53 -1.31
CA SER A 165 -0.98 -21.80 -2.74
C SER A 165 0.17 -21.04 -3.40
N ASP A 166 0.65 -21.58 -4.53
CA ASP A 166 1.55 -20.90 -5.46
C ASP A 166 0.91 -19.66 -6.12
N ALA A 167 -0.33 -19.33 -5.72
CA ALA A 167 -1.09 -18.22 -6.24
C ALA A 167 -0.37 -16.87 -6.14
N PHE A 168 0.49 -16.69 -5.14
CA PHE A 168 1.32 -15.49 -4.96
C PHE A 168 2.78 -15.70 -5.38
N ALA A 169 3.11 -16.86 -5.99
CA ALA A 169 4.50 -17.28 -6.17
C ALA A 169 5.32 -16.31 -7.01
N ASP A 170 4.74 -15.73 -8.05
CA ASP A 170 5.50 -14.88 -8.95
C ASP A 170 4.72 -13.70 -9.49
N ASN A 171 5.05 -12.50 -9.00
CA ASN A 171 4.69 -11.23 -9.61
C ASN A 171 5.96 -10.49 -10.03
N GLY A 172 6.43 -10.79 -11.23
CA GLY A 172 7.62 -10.15 -11.80
C GLY A 172 7.47 -8.63 -11.96
N VAL A 173 6.24 -8.12 -12.13
CA VAL A 173 5.96 -6.68 -12.16
C VAL A 173 6.22 -6.09 -10.76
N GLY A 174 5.63 -6.69 -9.73
CA GLY A 174 5.80 -6.25 -8.35
C GLY A 174 7.27 -6.24 -7.91
N ARG A 175 8.06 -7.28 -8.27
CA ARG A 175 9.50 -7.30 -7.99
C ARG A 175 10.26 -6.18 -8.71
N ARG A 176 9.98 -5.95 -10.01
CA ARG A 176 10.64 -4.88 -10.76
C ARG A 176 10.34 -3.49 -10.20
N VAL A 177 9.08 -3.24 -9.80
CA VAL A 177 8.67 -1.97 -9.19
C VAL A 177 9.33 -1.79 -7.83
N CYS A 178 9.32 -2.83 -6.97
CA CYS A 178 10.02 -2.82 -5.69
C CYS A 178 11.52 -2.51 -5.85
N GLY A 179 12.18 -3.10 -6.85
CA GLY A 179 13.60 -2.86 -7.16
C GLY A 179 13.89 -1.49 -7.81
N ALA A 180 12.87 -0.77 -8.29
CA ALA A 180 13.09 0.48 -9.03
C ALA A 180 13.81 1.55 -8.19
N GLY A 181 13.43 1.71 -6.93
CA GLY A 181 14.11 2.62 -6.00
C GLY A 181 15.58 2.24 -5.82
N TYR A 182 15.88 0.96 -5.61
CA TYR A 182 17.25 0.48 -5.41
C TYR A 182 18.14 0.75 -6.62
N ARG A 183 17.62 0.58 -7.85
CA ARG A 183 18.37 0.84 -9.10
C ARG A 183 18.62 2.32 -9.35
N ASN A 184 17.63 3.16 -9.04
CA ASN A 184 17.63 4.55 -9.51
C ASN A 184 18.00 5.57 -8.41
N ALA A 185 17.83 5.27 -7.11
CA ALA A 185 18.17 6.18 -6.03
C ALA A 185 19.63 6.67 -6.06
N PRO A 186 20.67 5.85 -6.38
CA PRO A 186 22.03 6.36 -6.48
C PRO A 186 22.17 7.53 -7.44
N ARG A 187 21.54 7.46 -8.62
CA ARG A 187 21.55 8.55 -9.60
C ARG A 187 20.80 9.80 -9.11
N VAL A 188 19.69 9.62 -8.39
CA VAL A 188 18.94 10.73 -7.80
C VAL A 188 19.80 11.47 -6.78
N LEU A 189 20.50 10.73 -5.90
CA LEU A 189 21.41 11.32 -4.91
C LEU A 189 22.54 12.11 -5.60
N GLU A 190 23.17 11.57 -6.64
CA GLU A 190 24.21 12.25 -7.41
C GLU A 190 23.71 13.53 -8.08
N THR A 191 22.49 13.48 -8.65
CA THR A 191 21.87 14.66 -9.26
C THR A 191 21.60 15.76 -8.22
N ALA A 192 21.31 15.37 -6.97
CA ALA A 192 21.16 16.28 -5.83
C ALA A 192 22.49 16.71 -5.19
N GLY A 193 23.65 16.32 -5.77
CA GLY A 193 24.98 16.65 -5.24
C GLY A 193 25.38 15.87 -4.00
N LEU A 194 24.71 14.75 -3.70
CA LEU A 194 24.99 13.91 -2.54
C LEU A 194 25.92 12.74 -2.91
N ASP A 195 26.88 12.41 -2.03
CA ASP A 195 27.71 11.21 -2.20
C ASP A 195 26.87 9.94 -2.14
N SER A 196 26.97 9.10 -3.16
CA SER A 196 26.17 7.89 -3.32
C SER A 196 27.00 6.60 -3.32
N GLU A 197 28.32 6.63 -3.26
CA GLU A 197 29.15 5.44 -3.52
C GLU A 197 28.84 4.30 -2.54
N LYS A 198 28.93 4.55 -1.24
CA LYS A 198 28.61 3.54 -0.23
C LYS A 198 27.15 3.08 -0.28
N PHE A 199 26.23 4.03 -0.47
CA PHE A 199 24.82 3.74 -0.64
C PHE A 199 24.59 2.79 -1.83
N ARG A 200 25.19 3.05 -2.99
CA ARG A 200 25.12 2.23 -4.20
C ARG A 200 25.54 0.78 -3.95
N GLN A 201 26.66 0.59 -3.25
CA GLN A 201 27.17 -0.75 -2.92
C GLN A 201 26.19 -1.53 -2.03
N ILE A 202 25.58 -0.85 -1.06
CA ILE A 202 24.61 -1.47 -0.14
C ILE A 202 23.36 -1.85 -0.92
N VAL A 203 22.72 -0.90 -1.62
CA VAL A 203 21.43 -1.15 -2.28
C VAL A 203 21.52 -2.19 -3.38
N ALA A 204 22.64 -2.31 -4.08
CA ALA A 204 22.87 -3.35 -5.09
C ALA A 204 22.79 -4.77 -4.50
N ARG A 205 23.23 -4.97 -3.26
CA ARG A 205 23.12 -6.27 -2.57
C ARG A 205 21.67 -6.59 -2.20
N TYR A 206 20.94 -5.61 -1.70
CA TYR A 206 19.52 -5.78 -1.35
C TYR A 206 18.64 -5.96 -2.59
N GLU A 207 18.91 -5.25 -3.67
CA GLU A 207 18.23 -5.45 -4.96
C GLU A 207 18.40 -6.88 -5.45
N LYS A 208 19.63 -7.38 -5.47
CA LYS A 208 19.90 -8.78 -5.85
C LYS A 208 19.13 -9.78 -4.98
N GLN A 209 18.98 -9.49 -3.69
CA GLN A 209 18.18 -10.34 -2.81
C GLN A 209 16.69 -10.32 -3.21
N ILE A 210 16.12 -9.15 -3.57
CA ILE A 210 14.73 -9.02 -4.03
C ILE A 210 14.54 -9.80 -5.36
N GLU A 211 15.49 -9.73 -6.27
CA GLU A 211 15.44 -10.46 -7.55
C GLU A 211 15.55 -11.98 -7.37
N LEU A 212 16.35 -12.41 -6.39
CA LEU A 212 16.62 -13.82 -6.08
C LEU A 212 15.63 -14.38 -5.05
N GLU A 213 14.65 -13.61 -4.56
CA GLU A 213 13.64 -14.09 -3.62
C GLU A 213 13.00 -15.38 -4.14
N LYS A 214 13.63 -16.51 -3.77
CA LYS A 214 13.03 -17.81 -3.97
C LYS A 214 11.97 -18.00 -2.89
N PRO A 215 10.75 -18.41 -3.24
CA PRO A 215 9.63 -18.57 -2.31
C PRO A 215 9.89 -19.59 -1.18
N GLN A 216 11.02 -20.27 -1.15
CA GLN A 216 11.24 -21.48 -0.35
C GLN A 216 12.17 -21.31 0.86
N GLU A 217 12.94 -20.21 1.02
CA GLU A 217 14.07 -20.26 1.96
C GLU A 217 13.87 -19.54 3.30
N SER A 218 12.84 -18.73 3.53
CA SER A 218 12.50 -18.21 4.86
C SER A 218 11.08 -17.66 4.87
N ALA A 219 10.23 -18.15 5.75
CA ALA A 219 8.83 -17.78 6.04
C ALA A 219 8.25 -16.68 5.08
N PRO A 220 7.91 -17.00 3.85
CA PRO A 220 7.49 -15.99 2.86
C PRO A 220 6.17 -15.39 3.30
N ALA A 221 6.14 -14.06 3.43
CA ALA A 221 4.92 -13.31 3.68
C ALA A 221 4.14 -13.08 2.39
N ILE A 222 2.83 -12.85 2.51
CA ILE A 222 2.06 -12.18 1.46
C ILE A 222 2.36 -10.70 1.59
N CYS A 223 3.10 -10.14 0.64
CA CYS A 223 3.35 -8.71 0.55
C CYS A 223 2.29 -8.04 -0.32
N HIS A 224 1.84 -6.87 0.07
CA HIS A 224 1.02 -5.99 -0.77
C HIS A 224 1.83 -5.48 -1.96
N GLY A 225 3.08 -5.08 -1.71
CA GLY A 225 4.07 -4.67 -2.71
C GLY A 225 4.02 -3.21 -3.12
N ASP A 226 2.98 -2.48 -2.70
CA ASP A 226 2.85 -1.02 -2.81
C ASP A 226 2.03 -0.50 -1.61
N PHE A 227 2.53 -0.77 -0.38
CA PHE A 227 1.81 -0.50 0.85
C PHE A 227 2.17 0.88 1.43
N TRP A 228 1.27 1.85 1.26
CA TRP A 228 1.46 3.22 1.70
C TRP A 228 0.12 3.94 1.98
N PRO A 229 0.10 5.08 2.71
CA PRO A 229 -1.14 5.77 3.10
C PRO A 229 -2.03 6.22 1.94
N GLY A 230 -1.49 6.37 0.72
CA GLY A 230 -2.28 6.67 -0.48
C GLY A 230 -3.12 5.49 -0.97
N ASN A 231 -2.78 4.27 -0.59
CA ASN A 231 -3.53 3.06 -0.91
C ASN A 231 -4.45 2.61 0.24
N VAL A 232 -4.66 3.44 1.26
CA VAL A 232 -5.61 3.20 2.35
C VAL A 232 -6.76 4.19 2.25
N LEU A 233 -7.96 3.72 1.86
CA LEU A 233 -9.17 4.53 1.83
C LEU A 233 -9.88 4.54 3.19
N LEU A 234 -10.46 5.70 3.48
CA LEU A 234 -11.28 5.97 4.65
C LEU A 234 -12.75 6.12 4.22
N SER A 235 -13.66 5.42 4.89
CA SER A 235 -15.10 5.61 4.72
C SER A 235 -15.79 5.78 6.07
N ALA A 236 -16.92 6.50 6.09
CA ALA A 236 -17.73 6.61 7.30
C ALA A 236 -18.30 5.24 7.67
N ASN A 237 -18.32 4.90 8.96
CA ASN A 237 -18.94 3.68 9.46
C ASN A 237 -20.45 3.68 9.13
N GLY A 238 -20.92 2.60 8.54
CA GLY A 238 -22.33 2.35 8.25
C GLY A 238 -22.78 2.48 6.81
N SER A 239 -21.96 3.00 5.91
CA SER A 239 -22.30 3.08 4.48
C SER A 239 -21.92 1.81 3.72
N ARG A 240 -22.81 0.81 3.77
CA ARG A 240 -22.88 -0.27 2.75
C ARG A 240 -23.58 0.21 1.46
N GLY A 241 -23.53 1.53 1.17
CA GLY A 241 -24.22 2.16 0.07
C GLY A 241 -23.60 3.48 -0.32
N PRO A 242 -24.11 4.19 -1.35
CA PRO A 242 -23.61 5.49 -1.78
C PRO A 242 -23.60 6.44 -0.58
N ILE A 243 -22.54 7.27 -0.52
CA ILE A 243 -22.24 8.18 0.57
C ILE A 243 -23.41 9.12 0.80
N THR A 244 -24.25 8.81 1.77
CA THR A 244 -25.15 9.81 2.35
C THR A 244 -24.39 10.50 3.46
N VAL A 245 -24.26 11.81 3.36
CA VAL A 245 -23.64 12.65 4.39
C VAL A 245 -24.41 12.43 5.69
N SER A 246 -23.82 11.69 6.63
CA SER A 246 -24.41 11.49 7.96
C SER A 246 -24.31 12.80 8.72
N THR A 247 -25.44 13.26 9.25
CA THR A 247 -25.56 14.46 10.09
C THR A 247 -25.14 14.24 11.55
N LYS A 248 -24.58 13.06 11.90
CA LYS A 248 -24.10 12.77 13.26
C LYS A 248 -22.65 13.26 13.42
N PRO A 249 -22.28 13.84 14.58
CA PRO A 249 -20.93 14.32 14.81
C PRO A 249 -19.91 13.18 14.66
N ALA A 250 -18.84 13.45 13.91
CA ALA A 250 -17.76 12.52 13.54
C ALA A 250 -16.97 11.93 14.74
N SER A 251 -17.21 12.41 15.95
CA SER A 251 -16.44 12.08 17.16
C SER A 251 -16.72 10.71 17.78
N MET A 252 -17.59 9.88 17.20
CA MET A 252 -18.01 8.63 17.84
C MET A 252 -17.68 7.35 17.04
N TYR A 253 -17.12 7.42 15.83
CA TYR A 253 -16.88 6.21 15.05
C TYR A 253 -15.52 6.24 14.34
N ALA A 254 -14.70 5.24 14.62
CA ALA A 254 -13.46 5.00 13.86
C ALA A 254 -13.82 4.76 12.39
N PRO A 255 -13.11 5.36 11.41
CA PRO A 255 -13.40 5.15 9.99
C PRO A 255 -13.16 3.69 9.60
N ARG A 256 -13.97 3.16 8.70
CA ARG A 256 -13.67 1.90 8.03
C ARG A 256 -12.46 2.12 7.11
N LEU A 257 -11.51 1.20 7.13
CA LEU A 257 -10.31 1.26 6.32
C LEU A 257 -10.39 0.20 5.21
N THR A 258 -10.00 0.58 3.99
CA THR A 258 -9.90 -0.35 2.86
C THR A 258 -8.55 -0.20 2.18
N VAL A 259 -7.80 -1.29 2.07
CA VAL A 259 -6.50 -1.32 1.40
C VAL A 259 -6.71 -1.63 -0.07
N LEU A 260 -6.29 -0.71 -0.94
CA LEU A 260 -6.45 -0.74 -2.39
C LEU A 260 -5.18 -1.20 -3.10
N ASP A 261 -5.32 -1.45 -4.41
CA ASP A 261 -4.22 -1.53 -5.38
C ASP A 261 -3.25 -2.70 -5.15
N TRP A 262 -3.81 -3.90 -5.16
CA TRP A 262 -3.10 -5.17 -4.93
C TRP A 262 -2.33 -5.68 -6.14
N GLU A 263 -2.17 -4.88 -7.18
CA GLU A 263 -1.55 -5.29 -8.44
C GLU A 263 -0.06 -5.67 -8.31
N MET A 264 0.60 -5.21 -7.23
CA MET A 264 2.00 -5.55 -6.92
C MET A 264 2.14 -6.69 -5.90
N SER A 265 1.01 -7.30 -5.48
CA SER A 265 1.01 -8.36 -4.47
C SER A 265 1.84 -9.57 -4.91
N ARG A 266 2.63 -10.09 -3.97
CA ARG A 266 3.56 -11.20 -4.22
C ARG A 266 3.94 -11.92 -2.93
N ARG A 267 4.57 -13.08 -3.07
CA ARG A 267 5.38 -13.64 -1.99
C ARG A 267 6.67 -12.82 -1.86
N GLY A 268 7.07 -12.53 -0.63
CA GLY A 268 8.29 -11.77 -0.39
C GLY A 268 8.55 -11.52 1.09
N TYR A 269 9.48 -10.64 1.36
CA TYR A 269 9.77 -10.20 2.72
C TYR A 269 8.84 -9.05 3.11
N GLY A 270 7.99 -9.23 4.10
CA GLY A 270 7.09 -8.20 4.63
C GLY A 270 7.80 -6.91 5.07
N ALA A 271 9.12 -6.96 5.26
CA ALA A 271 9.96 -5.81 5.56
C ALA A 271 9.87 -4.69 4.50
N THR A 272 9.60 -5.03 3.22
CA THR A 272 9.44 -4.00 2.17
C THR A 272 8.15 -3.20 2.35
N ASP A 273 7.04 -3.85 2.69
CA ASP A 273 5.78 -3.15 2.96
C ASP A 273 5.89 -2.28 4.23
N VAL A 274 6.55 -2.80 5.28
CA VAL A 274 6.80 -2.04 6.52
C VAL A 274 7.67 -0.82 6.23
N GLY A 275 8.75 -0.98 5.47
CA GLY A 275 9.67 0.12 5.14
C GLY A 275 9.02 1.20 4.27
N GLN A 276 8.22 0.81 3.28
CA GLN A 276 7.49 1.75 2.43
C GLN A 276 6.46 2.54 3.23
N PHE A 277 5.63 1.86 4.04
CA PHE A 277 4.65 2.56 4.87
C PHE A 277 5.32 3.48 5.90
N ALA A 278 6.42 3.03 6.52
CA ALA A 278 7.19 3.83 7.46
C ALA A 278 7.76 5.11 6.80
N ALA A 279 8.25 5.02 5.57
CA ALA A 279 8.75 6.17 4.83
C ALA A 279 7.66 7.23 4.60
N GLU A 280 6.52 6.81 4.09
CA GLU A 280 5.40 7.71 3.81
C GLU A 280 4.74 8.25 5.10
N ALA A 281 4.66 7.43 6.17
CA ALA A 281 4.19 7.88 7.47
C ALA A 281 5.15 8.90 8.10
N TRP A 282 6.47 8.71 7.94
CA TRP A 282 7.47 9.67 8.36
C TRP A 282 7.33 11.01 7.60
N LEU A 283 7.11 10.97 6.29
CA LEU A 283 6.85 12.17 5.49
C LEU A 283 5.59 12.91 5.95
N LEU A 284 4.50 12.18 6.22
CA LEU A 284 3.26 12.77 6.75
C LEU A 284 3.49 13.39 8.13
N ASP A 285 4.13 12.67 9.04
CA ASP A 285 4.41 13.17 10.40
C ASP A 285 5.35 14.39 10.35
N THR A 286 6.33 14.43 9.45
CA THR A 286 7.29 15.54 9.34
C THR A 286 6.66 16.78 8.70
N PHE A 287 5.94 16.60 7.58
CA PHE A 287 5.51 17.73 6.74
C PHE A 287 4.01 18.06 6.81
N ARG A 288 3.20 17.29 7.54
CA ARG A 288 1.74 17.45 7.61
C ARG A 288 1.18 17.47 9.04
N GLY A 289 2.03 17.71 10.06
CA GLY A 289 1.57 18.07 11.40
C GLY A 289 1.90 17.11 12.55
N GLY A 290 2.79 16.15 12.39
CA GLY A 290 3.34 15.37 13.50
C GLY A 290 2.32 14.57 14.31
N ARG A 291 1.37 13.90 13.65
CA ARG A 291 0.22 13.27 14.31
C ARG A 291 0.47 11.86 14.84
N GLY A 292 1.71 11.34 14.69
CA GLY A 292 2.15 10.10 15.30
C GLY A 292 1.74 8.82 14.56
N LEU A 293 1.49 8.90 13.25
CA LEU A 293 1.16 7.76 12.40
C LEU A 293 2.29 6.72 12.40
N LEU A 294 3.53 7.16 12.18
CA LEU A 294 4.70 6.30 12.13
C LEU A 294 4.87 5.51 13.43
N LYS A 295 4.87 6.21 14.55
CA LYS A 295 5.04 5.58 15.88
C LYS A 295 3.95 4.53 16.13
N ALA A 296 2.69 4.89 15.92
CA ALA A 296 1.57 4.01 16.18
C ALA A 296 1.60 2.76 15.29
N PHE A 297 1.90 2.93 14.00
CA PHE A 297 2.04 1.84 13.03
C PHE A 297 3.16 0.87 13.43
N LEU A 298 4.37 1.37 13.67
CA LEU A 298 5.54 0.53 13.99
C LEU A 298 5.38 -0.20 15.32
N SER A 299 4.88 0.49 16.36
CA SER A 299 4.65 -0.12 17.67
C SER A 299 3.64 -1.27 17.57
N ALA A 300 2.54 -1.07 16.84
CA ALA A 300 1.50 -2.08 16.69
C ALA A 300 1.97 -3.27 15.84
N TYR A 301 2.72 -3.00 14.77
CA TYR A 301 3.32 -4.07 13.96
C TYR A 301 4.28 -4.91 14.80
N ALA A 302 5.22 -4.29 15.50
CA ALA A 302 6.19 -4.97 16.37
C ALA A 302 5.52 -5.78 17.50
N GLU A 303 4.44 -5.25 18.08
CA GLU A 303 3.65 -5.95 19.10
C GLU A 303 3.01 -7.22 18.56
N GLU A 304 2.42 -7.19 17.37
CA GLU A 304 1.71 -8.33 16.79
C GLU A 304 2.68 -9.43 16.32
N VAL A 305 3.86 -9.07 15.77
CA VAL A 305 4.83 -10.05 15.27
C VAL A 305 5.75 -10.61 16.38
N ARG A 306 5.88 -9.94 17.51
CA ARG A 306 6.73 -10.26 18.70
C ARG A 306 7.86 -11.30 18.48
N HIS A 307 7.50 -12.58 18.43
CA HIS A 307 8.45 -13.71 18.37
C HIS A 307 9.01 -13.97 16.95
N ARG A 308 8.56 -13.23 15.95
CA ARG A 308 8.99 -13.35 14.54
C ARG A 308 9.79 -12.15 14.05
N MET A 309 9.92 -11.11 14.88
CA MET A 309 10.79 -9.97 14.59
C MET A 309 12.24 -10.42 14.73
N THR A 310 13.00 -10.25 13.67
CA THR A 310 14.45 -10.53 13.68
C THR A 310 15.25 -9.27 13.37
N PRO A 311 16.53 -9.21 13.78
CA PRO A 311 17.43 -8.14 13.39
C PRO A 311 17.48 -7.92 11.88
N GLU A 312 17.53 -8.98 11.10
CA GLU A 312 17.57 -8.93 9.64
C GLU A 312 16.30 -8.34 9.05
N PHE A 313 15.12 -8.67 9.62
CA PHE A 313 13.85 -8.08 9.20
C PHE A 313 13.85 -6.56 9.43
N ALA A 314 14.25 -6.12 10.63
CA ALA A 314 14.31 -4.72 10.98
C ALA A 314 15.31 -3.93 10.12
N GLN A 315 16.49 -4.53 9.85
CA GLN A 315 17.49 -3.93 8.95
C GLN A 315 16.93 -3.78 7.52
N ARG A 316 16.27 -4.82 6.99
CA ARG A 316 15.63 -4.76 5.66
C ARG A 316 14.54 -3.69 5.58
N ALA A 317 13.71 -3.56 6.62
CA ALA A 317 12.70 -2.49 6.69
C ALA A 317 13.36 -1.11 6.71
N GLY A 318 14.45 -0.94 7.46
CA GLY A 318 15.22 0.30 7.51
C GLY A 318 15.87 0.66 6.18
N VAL A 319 16.50 -0.31 5.52
CA VAL A 319 17.09 -0.10 4.19
C VAL A 319 15.99 0.26 3.18
N HIS A 320 14.85 -0.43 3.18
CA HIS A 320 13.75 -0.13 2.25
C HIS A 320 13.15 1.26 2.50
N MET A 321 12.95 1.65 3.77
CA MET A 321 12.54 3.01 4.13
C MET A 321 13.53 4.05 3.59
N GLY A 322 14.83 3.83 3.78
CA GLY A 322 15.87 4.74 3.31
C GLY A 322 15.93 4.85 1.79
N VAL A 323 15.82 3.73 1.08
CA VAL A 323 15.75 3.70 -0.40
C VAL A 323 14.50 4.44 -0.90
N HIS A 324 13.34 4.23 -0.27
CA HIS A 324 12.10 4.93 -0.62
C HIS A 324 12.28 6.43 -0.49
N LEU A 325 12.82 6.90 0.63
CA LEU A 325 13.07 8.33 0.88
C LEU A 325 14.15 8.93 -0.04
N ALA A 326 15.14 8.14 -0.44
CA ALA A 326 16.21 8.58 -1.37
C ALA A 326 15.76 8.62 -2.85
N TYR A 327 14.55 8.19 -3.17
CA TYR A 327 14.08 8.11 -4.55
C TYR A 327 12.71 8.78 -4.77
N TRP A 328 11.66 8.26 -4.14
CA TRP A 328 10.27 8.63 -4.47
C TRP A 328 9.92 10.10 -4.21
N PRO A 329 10.40 10.79 -3.14
CA PRO A 329 10.04 12.19 -2.90
C PRO A 329 10.45 13.14 -4.03
N SER A 330 11.50 12.82 -4.77
CA SER A 330 11.95 13.60 -5.93
C SER A 330 11.14 13.32 -7.22
N MET A 331 10.35 12.24 -7.23
CA MET A 331 9.63 11.78 -8.42
C MET A 331 8.14 12.14 -8.40
N VAL A 332 7.60 12.59 -7.25
CA VAL A 332 6.17 12.89 -7.10
C VAL A 332 5.84 14.36 -7.35
N THR A 333 4.67 14.59 -7.93
CA THR A 333 4.14 15.95 -8.15
C THR A 333 2.70 16.00 -7.63
N PRO A 334 2.32 16.97 -6.78
CA PRO A 334 3.17 18.01 -6.19
C PRO A 334 4.21 17.44 -5.22
N ALA A 335 5.36 18.12 -5.12
CA ALA A 335 6.42 17.73 -4.21
C ALA A 335 5.98 17.76 -2.74
N TRP A 336 6.62 16.95 -1.90
CA TRP A 336 6.39 16.94 -0.45
C TRP A 336 6.77 18.26 0.21
N ALA A 337 7.85 18.88 -0.29
CA ALA A 337 8.53 20.00 0.28
C ALA A 337 9.21 20.85 -0.82
N ASP A 338 9.85 21.94 -0.48
CA ASP A 338 10.67 22.70 -1.39
C ASP A 338 11.94 21.92 -1.82
N GLU A 339 12.76 22.50 -2.69
CA GLU A 339 13.95 21.85 -3.23
C GLU A 339 14.99 21.55 -2.14
N ALA A 340 15.20 22.46 -1.20
CA ALA A 340 16.15 22.29 -0.11
C ALA A 340 15.71 21.20 0.88
N GLU A 341 14.46 21.22 1.26
CA GLU A 341 13.86 20.19 2.11
C GLU A 341 13.82 18.84 1.40
N THR A 342 13.54 18.79 0.08
CA THR A 342 13.61 17.56 -0.72
C THR A 342 15.02 16.98 -0.69
N THR A 343 16.05 17.81 -0.85
CA THR A 343 17.46 17.37 -0.72
C THR A 343 17.73 16.82 0.67
N GLY A 344 17.21 17.45 1.72
CA GLY A 344 17.28 16.94 3.10
C GLY A 344 16.62 15.58 3.29
N ILE A 345 15.46 15.34 2.64
CA ILE A 345 14.79 14.02 2.65
C ILE A 345 15.66 12.96 1.98
N LEU A 346 16.24 13.27 0.81
CA LEU A 346 17.14 12.37 0.08
C LEU A 346 18.37 12.00 0.93
N GLU A 347 18.98 13.01 1.56
CA GLU A 347 20.11 12.82 2.45
C GLU A 347 19.77 11.97 3.69
N PHE A 348 18.63 12.23 4.30
CA PHE A 348 18.12 11.40 5.41
C PHE A 348 17.93 9.95 4.99
N GLY A 349 17.33 9.69 3.81
CA GLY A 349 17.16 8.35 3.25
C GLY A 349 18.50 7.65 3.02
N ARG A 350 19.49 8.36 2.42
CA ARG A 350 20.86 7.86 2.23
C ARG A 350 21.51 7.48 3.57
N ASN A 351 21.44 8.39 4.54
CA ASN A 351 22.05 8.21 5.86
C ASN A 351 21.41 7.04 6.62
N LEU A 352 20.09 6.86 6.48
CA LEU A 352 19.39 5.73 7.06
C LEU A 352 19.95 4.39 6.53
N VAL A 353 20.08 4.24 5.20
CA VAL A 353 20.64 3.03 4.59
C VAL A 353 22.06 2.75 5.08
N VAL A 354 22.92 3.77 5.05
CA VAL A 354 24.34 3.62 5.44
C VAL A 354 24.48 3.26 6.91
N ASN A 355 23.75 3.94 7.81
CA ASN A 355 23.87 3.67 9.24
C ASN A 355 23.27 2.32 9.64
N VAL A 356 22.14 1.90 9.01
CA VAL A 356 21.58 0.57 9.24
C VAL A 356 22.57 -0.52 8.86
N GLU A 357 23.29 -0.35 7.74
CA GLU A 357 24.30 -1.31 7.31
C GLU A 357 25.52 -1.35 8.26
N ASP A 358 26.02 -0.19 8.68
CA ASP A 358 27.24 -0.10 9.48
C ASP A 358 27.02 -0.48 10.95
N ARG A 359 25.88 -0.10 11.50
CA ARG A 359 25.62 -0.14 12.94
C ARG A 359 24.49 -1.09 13.34
N GLY A 360 23.80 -1.64 12.36
CA GLY A 360 22.74 -2.64 12.57
C GLY A 360 21.56 -2.14 13.41
N VAL A 361 20.95 -3.08 14.12
CA VAL A 361 19.75 -2.86 14.96
C VAL A 361 20.00 -1.87 16.09
N GLU A 362 21.21 -1.81 16.64
CA GLU A 362 21.50 -0.89 17.74
C GLU A 362 21.29 0.56 17.32
N TRP A 363 21.64 0.91 16.08
CA TRP A 363 21.36 2.24 15.57
C TRP A 363 19.87 2.49 15.34
N LEU A 364 19.13 1.46 14.95
CA LEU A 364 17.68 1.57 14.74
C LEU A 364 16.95 2.01 16.00
N ARG A 365 17.45 1.67 17.21
CA ARG A 365 16.89 2.10 18.50
C ARG A 365 16.91 3.62 18.70
N GLU A 366 17.82 4.31 18.03
CA GLU A 366 17.99 5.78 18.08
C GLU A 366 17.35 6.47 16.85
N SER A 367 16.85 5.71 15.89
CA SER A 367 16.33 6.19 14.61
C SER A 367 14.81 6.41 14.62
N ALA A 368 14.29 6.81 13.47
CA ALA A 368 12.84 6.88 13.21
C ALA A 368 12.14 5.50 13.33
N LEU A 369 12.90 4.39 13.26
CA LEU A 369 12.40 3.03 13.38
C LEU A 369 12.52 2.41 14.78
N ARG A 370 12.83 3.21 15.80
CA ARG A 370 13.00 2.74 17.19
C ARG A 370 11.82 1.93 17.72
N ASP A 371 10.59 2.31 17.33
CA ASP A 371 9.39 1.62 17.78
C ASP A 371 9.22 0.24 17.14
N LEU A 372 9.83 -0.02 15.97
CA LEU A 372 9.88 -1.35 15.34
C LEU A 372 10.78 -2.31 16.11
N VAL A 373 11.89 -1.80 16.67
CA VAL A 373 12.94 -2.60 17.32
C VAL A 373 12.88 -2.54 18.85
N ALA A 374 11.86 -1.91 19.42
CA ALA A 374 11.76 -1.70 20.87
C ALA A 374 11.76 -3.00 21.70
N ARG A 375 11.53 -4.15 21.06
CA ARG A 375 11.44 -5.47 21.70
C ARG A 375 12.51 -6.46 21.23
N LEU A 376 13.40 -6.06 20.32
CA LEU A 376 14.64 -6.76 20.00
C LEU A 376 15.71 -6.42 21.03
#